data_24e2a8578f2a28c74035a70d25c0da4c
#
_entry.id   24e2a8578f2a28c74035a70d25c0da4c
#
_cell.length_a   1.000
_cell.length_b   1.000
_cell.length_c   1.000
_cell.angle_alpha   90.00
_cell.angle_beta   90.00
_cell.angle_gamma   90.00
#
_symmetry.space_group_name_H-M   'P 1'
#
loop_
_entity.id
_entity.type
_entity.pdbx_description
1 polymer ?
#
loop_
_entity_poly.entity_id
_entity_poly.type
_entity_poly.pdbx_seq_one_letter_code
_entity_poly.pdbx_strand_id
1 'polypeptide(L)'
;RDVARGKKVLIAFDGLVPYAKIVQQRYRRMKNPEPSLFDKNQISPGTEFMKELEDTLRFCFPECILSGTDEPGEGEHKIFTWLRKMQPEDRKDILIYGMDADLVLISVAQSDLGPIKLIRENRDSGYSTFDVTALCRVLPLPPDDWVEMCVLCFGNDFMPTIGMFSLREDGYARAVHYMKTQSLEGAADDEMKVLTKRAKETDRHIVSRDGHAIESRMALHLMDGVLDWNKVVYAFDKTLDWTLHYFKTSKVLDWCWTYPYAEAPLLAALVEKPRNASFTWEHPTPPFTIEDQLNFILPGRGVFPDELYEEGRDSRHPWMKAYTWETDPYISLPWNPMQEPTRVSYLLI
;
A
#
# COMPACT_ATOMS: atom_id res chain seq x y z
N ARG A 1 -16.91 -22.53 9.51
CA ARG A 1 -18.18 -23.23 9.15
C ARG A 1 -19.41 -22.44 9.60
N ASP A 2 -19.46 -21.90 10.79
CA ASP A 2 -20.69 -21.26 11.31
C ASP A 2 -21.03 -19.96 10.57
N VAL A 3 -20.02 -19.15 10.20
CA VAL A 3 -20.21 -17.89 9.43
C VAL A 3 -20.63 -18.17 7.98
N ALA A 4 -20.12 -19.25 7.39
CA ALA A 4 -20.33 -19.61 5.99
C ALA A 4 -21.53 -20.54 5.74
N ARG A 5 -22.31 -20.87 6.77
CA ARG A 5 -23.39 -21.86 6.69
C ARG A 5 -24.42 -21.48 5.63
N GLY A 6 -24.57 -22.33 4.62
CA GLY A 6 -25.50 -22.11 3.51
C GLY A 6 -25.08 -21.06 2.49
N LYS A 7 -23.85 -20.56 2.55
CA LYS A 7 -23.29 -19.60 1.61
C LYS A 7 -22.30 -20.28 0.66
N LYS A 8 -22.20 -19.75 -0.56
CA LYS A 8 -21.11 -20.07 -1.48
C LYS A 8 -19.82 -19.42 -0.95
N VAL A 9 -18.77 -20.21 -0.80
CA VAL A 9 -17.51 -19.75 -0.20
C VAL A 9 -16.43 -19.68 -1.26
N LEU A 10 -15.75 -18.55 -1.33
CA LEU A 10 -14.49 -18.37 -2.05
C LEU A 10 -13.35 -18.20 -1.02
N ILE A 11 -12.31 -18.97 -1.18
CA ILE A 11 -11.04 -18.81 -0.47
C ILE A 11 -10.01 -18.30 -1.49
N ALA A 12 -9.42 -17.14 -1.25
CA ALA A 12 -8.45 -16.54 -2.14
C ALA A 12 -7.12 -16.31 -1.42
N PHE A 13 -6.05 -16.86 -1.98
CA PHE A 13 -4.68 -16.62 -1.54
C PHE A 13 -4.00 -15.60 -2.47
N ASP A 14 -3.03 -14.86 -1.92
CA ASP A 14 -2.12 -14.09 -2.76
C ASP A 14 -1.37 -15.02 -3.70
N GLY A 15 -1.26 -14.61 -4.95
CA GLY A 15 -0.42 -15.26 -5.94
C GLY A 15 0.72 -14.34 -6.36
N LEU A 16 1.03 -14.32 -7.66
CA LEU A 16 1.91 -13.32 -8.22
C LEU A 16 1.28 -11.94 -8.07
N VAL A 17 1.98 -11.00 -7.44
CA VAL A 17 1.47 -9.65 -7.16
C VAL A 17 2.28 -8.59 -7.92
N PRO A 18 1.76 -7.37 -8.10
CA PRO A 18 2.50 -6.29 -8.73
C PRO A 18 3.82 -5.97 -8.01
N TYR A 19 4.81 -5.47 -8.75
CA TYR A 19 6.14 -5.18 -8.22
C TYR A 19 6.10 -4.24 -6.99
N ALA A 20 5.22 -3.26 -6.96
CA ALA A 20 5.01 -2.40 -5.80
C ALA A 20 4.69 -3.20 -4.53
N LYS A 21 3.85 -4.23 -4.63
CA LYS A 21 3.55 -5.11 -3.49
C LYS A 21 4.70 -6.06 -3.15
N ILE A 22 5.43 -6.55 -4.16
CA ILE A 22 6.62 -7.39 -3.95
C ILE A 22 7.66 -6.63 -3.12
N VAL A 23 7.90 -5.36 -3.45
CA VAL A 23 8.82 -4.49 -2.71
C VAL A 23 8.38 -4.33 -1.26
N GLN A 24 7.11 -4.09 -1.03
CA GLN A 24 6.54 -3.97 0.32
C GLN A 24 6.63 -5.31 1.10
N GLN A 25 6.36 -6.44 0.44
CA GLN A 25 6.53 -7.77 1.05
C GLN A 25 7.98 -8.03 1.45
N ARG A 26 8.95 -7.72 0.58
CA ARG A 26 10.38 -7.85 0.89
C ARG A 26 10.75 -7.02 2.13
N TYR A 27 10.30 -5.77 2.18
CA TYR A 27 10.50 -4.90 3.33
C TYR A 27 10.00 -5.55 4.63
N ARG A 28 8.76 -6.04 4.63
CA ARG A 28 8.16 -6.71 5.81
C ARG A 28 8.97 -7.91 6.26
N ARG A 29 9.51 -8.71 5.34
CA ARG A 29 10.32 -9.91 5.64
C ARG A 29 11.68 -9.55 6.24
N MET A 30 12.30 -8.47 5.78
CA MET A 30 13.59 -8.02 6.26
C MET A 30 13.52 -7.27 7.59
N LYS A 31 12.40 -6.61 7.88
CA LYS A 31 12.25 -5.77 9.08
C LYS A 31 12.18 -6.56 10.39
N ASN A 32 11.63 -7.77 10.39
CA ASN A 32 11.35 -8.55 11.60
C ASN A 32 11.85 -9.99 11.49
N PRO A 33 13.14 -10.25 11.62
CA PRO A 33 13.70 -11.60 11.68
C PRO A 33 13.59 -12.17 13.10
N GLU A 34 12.40 -12.15 13.73
CA GLU A 34 12.25 -12.81 15.02
C GLU A 34 12.30 -14.34 14.84
N PRO A 35 13.15 -15.04 15.61
CA PRO A 35 13.13 -16.48 15.62
C PRO A 35 11.78 -16.96 16.13
N SER A 36 11.06 -17.71 15.32
CA SER A 36 9.83 -18.38 15.71
C SER A 36 9.96 -19.87 15.46
N LEU A 37 9.17 -20.68 16.18
CA LEU A 37 9.12 -22.15 15.98
C LEU A 37 8.64 -22.52 14.57
N PHE A 38 7.95 -21.60 13.90
CA PHE A 38 7.50 -21.74 12.52
C PHE A 38 8.12 -20.64 11.67
N ASP A 39 8.74 -21.00 10.56
CA ASP A 39 9.24 -20.03 9.60
C ASP A 39 8.10 -19.38 8.83
N LYS A 40 7.74 -18.16 9.22
CA LYS A 40 6.67 -17.36 8.59
C LYS A 40 6.93 -17.09 7.11
N ASN A 41 8.16 -17.22 6.63
CA ASN A 41 8.48 -17.07 5.21
C ASN A 41 7.87 -18.18 4.36
N GLN A 42 7.53 -19.32 4.95
CA GLN A 42 6.81 -20.39 4.27
C GLN A 42 5.38 -19.98 3.87
N ILE A 43 4.79 -18.99 4.56
CA ILE A 43 3.50 -18.40 4.14
C ILE A 43 3.79 -17.36 3.03
N SER A 44 4.25 -17.87 1.89
CA SER A 44 4.54 -17.03 0.70
C SER A 44 4.13 -17.79 -0.56
N PRO A 45 3.55 -17.11 -1.56
CA PRO A 45 3.23 -17.75 -2.84
C PRO A 45 4.45 -18.46 -3.42
N GLY A 46 4.25 -19.68 -3.94
CA GLY A 46 5.31 -20.49 -4.55
C GLY A 46 6.08 -21.42 -3.59
N THR A 47 5.79 -21.40 -2.29
CA THR A 47 6.39 -22.35 -1.33
C THR A 47 5.65 -23.67 -1.31
N GLU A 48 6.36 -24.76 -0.92
CA GLU A 48 5.77 -26.09 -0.75
C GLU A 48 4.69 -26.09 0.33
N PHE A 49 4.91 -25.35 1.44
CA PHE A 49 3.91 -25.20 2.49
C PHE A 49 2.57 -24.68 1.96
N MET A 50 2.60 -23.63 1.12
CA MET A 50 1.35 -23.07 0.55
C MET A 50 0.66 -24.07 -0.37
N LYS A 51 1.41 -24.84 -1.14
CA LYS A 51 0.86 -25.89 -2.00
C LYS A 51 0.19 -27.00 -1.18
N GLU A 52 0.87 -27.49 -0.15
CA GLU A 52 0.29 -28.51 0.77
C GLU A 52 -0.97 -27.98 1.47
N LEU A 53 -0.96 -26.70 1.86
CA LEU A 53 -2.13 -26.05 2.46
C LEU A 53 -3.31 -26.00 1.49
N GLU A 54 -3.07 -25.60 0.24
CA GLU A 54 -4.10 -25.56 -0.80
C GLU A 54 -4.69 -26.95 -1.08
N ASP A 55 -3.84 -27.96 -1.21
CA ASP A 55 -4.27 -29.35 -1.44
C ASP A 55 -5.12 -29.88 -0.26
N THR A 56 -4.68 -29.53 0.96
CA THR A 56 -5.45 -29.87 2.17
C THR A 56 -6.81 -29.17 2.18
N LEU A 57 -6.88 -27.90 1.80
CA LEU A 57 -8.14 -27.17 1.74
C LEU A 57 -9.08 -27.71 0.66
N ARG A 58 -8.57 -28.05 -0.52
CA ARG A 58 -9.35 -28.72 -1.58
C ARG A 58 -9.94 -30.04 -1.12
N PHE A 59 -9.14 -30.81 -0.36
CA PHE A 59 -9.58 -32.08 0.19
C PHE A 59 -10.63 -31.91 1.31
N CYS A 60 -10.39 -30.99 2.25
CA CYS A 60 -11.27 -30.79 3.42
C CYS A 60 -12.56 -30.02 3.10
N PHE A 61 -12.55 -29.18 2.06
CA PHE A 61 -13.65 -28.28 1.70
C PHE A 61 -13.90 -28.30 0.19
N PRO A 62 -14.29 -29.45 -0.38
CA PRO A 62 -14.46 -29.59 -1.83
C PRO A 62 -15.60 -28.74 -2.39
N GLU A 63 -16.49 -28.23 -1.54
CA GLU A 63 -17.58 -27.31 -1.91
C GLU A 63 -17.14 -25.86 -2.05
N CYS A 64 -15.95 -25.52 -1.55
CA CYS A 64 -15.42 -24.16 -1.64
C CYS A 64 -14.72 -23.93 -2.98
N ILE A 65 -14.85 -22.71 -3.47
CA ILE A 65 -14.04 -22.25 -4.60
C ILE A 65 -12.70 -21.80 -4.02
N LEU A 66 -11.61 -22.34 -4.53
CA LEU A 66 -10.26 -21.98 -4.12
C LEU A 66 -9.53 -21.27 -5.28
N SER A 67 -9.17 -20.00 -5.08
CA SER A 67 -8.24 -19.26 -5.91
C SER A 67 -6.86 -19.34 -5.27
N GLY A 68 -6.02 -20.20 -5.80
CA GLY A 68 -4.73 -20.57 -5.23
C GLY A 68 -3.61 -19.57 -5.51
N THR A 69 -2.43 -19.90 -5.04
CA THR A 69 -1.21 -19.09 -5.25
C THR A 69 -0.72 -19.11 -6.69
N ASP A 70 -1.19 -20.04 -7.52
CA ASP A 70 -0.92 -20.15 -8.95
C ASP A 70 -1.68 -19.11 -9.79
N GLU A 71 -2.76 -18.54 -9.26
CA GLU A 71 -3.49 -17.46 -9.92
C GLU A 71 -2.89 -16.09 -9.55
N PRO A 72 -2.56 -15.22 -10.53
CA PRO A 72 -2.02 -13.89 -10.24
C PRO A 72 -3.00 -12.98 -9.49
N GLY A 73 -2.46 -12.12 -8.65
CA GLY A 73 -3.17 -11.09 -7.89
C GLY A 73 -3.16 -11.33 -6.39
N GLU A 74 -3.42 -10.25 -5.65
CA GLU A 74 -3.65 -10.29 -4.20
C GLU A 74 -5.02 -10.92 -3.90
N GLY A 75 -5.13 -11.66 -2.81
CA GLY A 75 -6.34 -12.38 -2.44
C GLY A 75 -7.58 -11.50 -2.42
N GLU A 76 -7.46 -10.28 -1.88
CA GLU A 76 -8.56 -9.31 -1.85
C GLU A 76 -9.02 -8.89 -3.26
N HIS A 77 -8.09 -8.61 -4.18
CA HIS A 77 -8.42 -8.24 -5.55
C HIS A 77 -9.00 -9.43 -6.35
N LYS A 78 -8.58 -10.64 -6.05
CA LYS A 78 -9.19 -11.86 -6.61
C LYS A 78 -10.65 -12.02 -6.20
N ILE A 79 -10.98 -11.69 -4.92
CA ILE A 79 -12.36 -11.69 -4.44
C ILE A 79 -13.23 -10.74 -5.27
N PHE A 80 -12.78 -9.49 -5.45
CA PHE A 80 -13.54 -8.51 -6.23
C PHE A 80 -13.59 -8.85 -7.72
N THR A 81 -12.54 -9.42 -8.28
CA THR A 81 -12.54 -9.93 -9.65
C THR A 81 -13.57 -11.06 -9.83
N TRP A 82 -13.68 -11.93 -8.84
CA TRP A 82 -14.67 -13.00 -8.85
C TRP A 82 -16.10 -12.44 -8.70
N LEU A 83 -16.32 -11.50 -7.78
CA LEU A 83 -17.61 -10.84 -7.61
C LEU A 83 -18.09 -10.15 -8.89
N ARG A 84 -17.21 -9.53 -9.66
CA ARG A 84 -17.54 -8.90 -10.95
C ARG A 84 -18.04 -9.90 -11.99
N LYS A 85 -17.61 -11.17 -11.92
CA LYS A 85 -18.05 -12.24 -12.82
C LYS A 85 -19.39 -12.84 -12.41
N MET A 86 -19.85 -12.62 -11.18
CA MET A 86 -21.16 -13.09 -10.71
C MET A 86 -22.30 -12.25 -11.31
N GLN A 87 -23.46 -12.87 -11.45
CA GLN A 87 -24.67 -12.14 -11.82
C GLN A 87 -25.12 -11.22 -10.67
N PRO A 88 -25.68 -10.04 -10.96
CA PRO A 88 -26.14 -9.10 -9.92
C PRO A 88 -27.08 -9.74 -8.89
N GLU A 89 -27.91 -10.70 -9.34
CA GLU A 89 -28.87 -11.43 -8.49
C GLU A 89 -28.20 -12.25 -7.40
N ASP A 90 -26.96 -12.70 -7.65
CA ASP A 90 -26.18 -13.55 -6.74
C ASP A 90 -25.35 -12.71 -5.73
N ARG A 91 -25.30 -11.38 -5.92
CA ARG A 91 -24.52 -10.45 -5.10
C ARG A 91 -25.34 -9.72 -4.03
N LYS A 92 -26.38 -10.35 -3.49
CA LYS A 92 -27.31 -9.69 -2.54
C LYS A 92 -26.82 -9.65 -1.09
N ASP A 93 -25.89 -10.49 -0.70
CA ASP A 93 -25.39 -10.62 0.66
C ASP A 93 -23.92 -11.06 0.64
N ILE A 94 -23.05 -10.09 0.36
CA ILE A 94 -21.61 -10.31 0.25
C ILE A 94 -20.98 -10.15 1.62
N LEU A 95 -20.26 -11.19 2.06
CA LEU A 95 -19.54 -11.20 3.32
C LEU A 95 -18.07 -11.52 3.05
N ILE A 96 -17.17 -10.58 3.34
CA ILE A 96 -15.74 -10.72 3.12
C ILE A 96 -15.03 -10.77 4.47
N TYR A 97 -14.27 -11.82 4.69
CA TYR A 97 -13.39 -11.95 5.85
C TYR A 97 -11.99 -11.46 5.48
N GLY A 98 -11.52 -10.45 6.17
CA GLY A 98 -10.18 -9.89 5.95
C GLY A 98 -9.78 -8.92 7.04
N MET A 99 -8.47 -8.81 7.28
CA MET A 99 -7.88 -8.00 8.36
C MET A 99 -7.23 -6.71 7.86
N ASP A 100 -6.98 -6.59 6.55
CA ASP A 100 -6.26 -5.47 5.98
C ASP A 100 -7.12 -4.18 5.98
N ALA A 101 -6.46 -3.04 6.18
CA ALA A 101 -7.11 -1.74 6.14
C ALA A 101 -7.50 -1.33 4.72
N ASP A 102 -6.70 -1.71 3.72
CA ASP A 102 -6.94 -1.42 2.31
C ASP A 102 -8.22 -2.09 1.81
N LEU A 103 -8.60 -3.23 2.40
CA LEU A 103 -9.86 -3.90 2.08
C LEU A 103 -11.09 -3.01 2.31
N VAL A 104 -11.03 -2.07 3.27
CA VAL A 104 -12.11 -1.09 3.47
C VAL A 104 -12.18 -0.13 2.28
N LEU A 105 -11.03 0.40 1.83
CA LEU A 105 -10.96 1.32 0.68
C LEU A 105 -11.39 0.64 -0.61
N ILE A 106 -10.92 -0.58 -0.86
CA ILE A 106 -11.30 -1.40 -2.02
C ILE A 106 -12.80 -1.68 -2.02
N SER A 107 -13.36 -2.01 -0.84
CA SER A 107 -14.80 -2.28 -0.71
C SER A 107 -15.66 -1.05 -0.95
N VAL A 108 -15.22 0.13 -0.49
CA VAL A 108 -15.91 1.40 -0.77
C VAL A 108 -15.80 1.76 -2.25
N ALA A 109 -14.60 1.64 -2.85
CA ALA A 109 -14.35 1.91 -4.25
C ALA A 109 -15.15 0.99 -5.20
N GLN A 110 -15.57 -0.19 -4.74
CA GLN A 110 -16.32 -1.19 -5.51
C GLN A 110 -17.70 -1.49 -4.90
N SER A 111 -18.25 -0.55 -4.16
CA SER A 111 -19.54 -0.69 -3.47
C SER A 111 -20.74 -0.81 -4.43
N ASP A 112 -20.56 -0.49 -5.72
CA ASP A 112 -21.51 -0.72 -6.80
C ASP A 112 -21.77 -2.20 -7.09
N LEU A 113 -20.88 -3.09 -6.67
CA LEU A 113 -21.03 -4.53 -6.85
C LEU A 113 -22.18 -5.15 -6.02
N GLY A 114 -22.57 -4.50 -4.93
CA GLY A 114 -23.67 -4.97 -4.07
C GLY A 114 -23.44 -4.63 -2.60
N PRO A 115 -24.34 -5.07 -1.71
CA PRO A 115 -24.20 -4.86 -0.28
C PRO A 115 -23.07 -5.71 0.29
N ILE A 116 -21.98 -5.05 0.69
CA ILE A 116 -20.75 -5.68 1.22
C ILE A 116 -20.68 -5.48 2.73
N LYS A 117 -20.41 -6.56 3.44
CA LYS A 117 -20.04 -6.55 4.87
C LYS A 117 -18.66 -7.16 5.03
N LEU A 118 -17.81 -6.51 5.80
CA LEU A 118 -16.51 -7.02 6.19
C LEU A 118 -16.59 -7.66 7.57
N ILE A 119 -15.96 -8.82 7.74
CA ILE A 119 -15.77 -9.45 9.05
C ILE A 119 -14.31 -9.36 9.42
N ARG A 120 -14.05 -8.97 10.67
CA ARG A 120 -12.72 -8.93 11.27
C ARG A 120 -12.73 -9.68 12.61
N GLU A 121 -11.61 -10.35 12.89
CA GLU A 121 -11.35 -10.85 14.24
C GLU A 121 -11.05 -9.70 15.19
N ASN A 122 -11.66 -9.78 16.37
CA ASN A 122 -11.34 -8.90 17.48
C ASN A 122 -10.82 -9.77 18.63
N ARG A 123 -9.67 -9.42 19.19
CA ARG A 123 -9.01 -10.20 20.25
C ARG A 123 -9.90 -10.40 21.49
N ASP A 124 -10.77 -9.43 21.79
CA ASP A 124 -11.57 -9.42 23.03
C ASP A 124 -13.02 -9.88 22.85
N SER A 125 -13.57 -9.83 21.63
CA SER A 125 -15.01 -10.04 21.39
C SER A 125 -15.35 -11.04 20.27
N GLY A 126 -14.37 -11.80 19.78
CA GLY A 126 -14.59 -12.72 18.65
C GLY A 126 -14.61 -12.00 17.31
N TYR A 127 -15.75 -11.94 16.64
CA TYR A 127 -15.88 -11.31 15.33
C TYR A 127 -16.63 -9.98 15.41
N SER A 128 -16.13 -8.97 14.71
CA SER A 128 -16.85 -7.73 14.44
C SER A 128 -17.23 -7.65 12.95
N THR A 129 -18.42 -7.13 12.69
CA THR A 129 -18.93 -6.94 11.32
C THR A 129 -18.98 -5.44 11.01
N PHE A 130 -18.51 -5.07 9.83
CA PHE A 130 -18.48 -3.71 9.34
C PHE A 130 -19.30 -3.62 8.04
N ASP A 131 -20.35 -2.81 8.02
CA ASP A 131 -21.24 -2.64 6.88
C ASP A 131 -20.75 -1.50 5.99
N VAL A 132 -20.22 -1.85 4.80
CA VAL A 132 -19.69 -0.88 3.83
C VAL A 132 -20.81 -0.01 3.25
N THR A 133 -22.01 -0.56 3.04
CA THR A 133 -23.15 0.21 2.53
C THR A 133 -23.59 1.28 3.53
N ALA A 134 -23.60 0.94 4.82
CA ALA A 134 -23.88 1.91 5.87
C ALA A 134 -22.77 2.97 5.96
N LEU A 135 -21.50 2.58 5.83
CA LEU A 135 -20.39 3.52 5.79
C LEU A 135 -20.56 4.53 4.65
N CYS A 136 -20.81 4.08 3.41
CA CYS A 136 -20.96 4.96 2.24
C CYS A 136 -22.02 6.05 2.44
N ARG A 137 -23.02 5.81 3.28
CA ARG A 137 -24.09 6.79 3.58
C ARG A 137 -23.66 7.90 4.55
N VAL A 138 -22.65 7.63 5.37
CA VAL A 138 -22.20 8.55 6.43
C VAL A 138 -20.82 9.16 6.14
N LEU A 139 -20.22 8.82 5.01
CA LEU A 139 -18.95 9.41 4.59
C LEU A 139 -19.07 10.94 4.47
N PRO A 140 -18.02 11.69 4.83
CA PRO A 140 -18.01 13.15 4.74
C PRO A 140 -17.95 13.67 3.29
N LEU A 141 -17.59 12.80 2.33
CA LEU A 141 -17.46 13.04 0.90
C LEU A 141 -18.16 11.90 0.13
N PRO A 142 -18.49 12.09 -1.16
CA PRO A 142 -18.89 10.99 -2.02
C PRO A 142 -17.89 9.83 -1.95
N PRO A 143 -18.33 8.57 -2.05
CA PRO A 143 -17.45 7.41 -1.87
C PRO A 143 -16.16 7.45 -2.71
N ASP A 144 -16.26 7.80 -3.98
CA ASP A 144 -15.09 7.91 -4.87
C ASP A 144 -14.12 9.00 -4.44
N ASP A 145 -14.63 10.18 -4.09
CA ASP A 145 -13.81 11.30 -3.61
C ASP A 145 -13.18 10.99 -2.26
N TRP A 146 -13.89 10.25 -1.41
CA TRP A 146 -13.37 9.82 -0.12
C TRP A 146 -12.23 8.80 -0.28
N VAL A 147 -12.37 7.84 -1.19
CA VAL A 147 -11.30 6.88 -1.50
C VAL A 147 -10.08 7.61 -2.09
N GLU A 148 -10.29 8.55 -3.03
CA GLU A 148 -9.21 9.35 -3.59
C GLU A 148 -8.50 10.16 -2.51
N MET A 149 -9.23 10.84 -1.63
CA MET A 149 -8.66 11.54 -0.48
C MET A 149 -7.83 10.61 0.40
N CYS A 150 -8.34 9.42 0.71
CA CYS A 150 -7.63 8.48 1.56
C CYS A 150 -6.32 8.00 0.91
N VAL A 151 -6.36 7.64 -0.37
CA VAL A 151 -5.18 7.19 -1.11
C VAL A 151 -4.16 8.33 -1.24
N LEU A 152 -4.61 9.54 -1.59
CA LEU A 152 -3.76 10.70 -1.74
C LEU A 152 -3.06 11.09 -0.43
N CYS A 153 -3.82 11.18 0.67
CA CYS A 153 -3.36 11.84 1.88
C CYS A 153 -2.65 10.90 2.86
N PHE A 154 -3.16 9.66 3.01
CA PHE A 154 -2.75 8.81 4.14
C PHE A 154 -1.75 7.74 3.78
N GLY A 155 -1.45 7.59 2.48
CA GLY A 155 -0.59 6.52 2.00
C GLY A 155 -1.24 5.13 2.14
N ASN A 156 -0.57 4.15 1.59
CA ASN A 156 -0.94 2.73 1.60
C ASN A 156 0.29 1.89 1.27
N ASP A 157 0.13 0.63 0.92
CA ASP A 157 1.23 -0.26 0.54
C ASP A 157 2.02 0.23 -0.69
N PHE A 158 1.47 1.14 -1.49
CA PHE A 158 2.03 1.61 -2.77
C PHE A 158 2.48 3.07 -2.75
N MET A 159 2.00 3.85 -1.79
CA MET A 159 2.23 5.30 -1.71
C MET A 159 2.61 5.73 -0.31
N PRO A 160 3.57 6.66 -0.15
CA PRO A 160 3.87 7.27 1.14
C PRO A 160 2.76 8.24 1.58
N THR A 161 2.63 8.41 2.89
CA THR A 161 1.75 9.42 3.50
C THR A 161 2.26 10.84 3.22
N ILE A 162 1.39 11.76 2.82
CA ILE A 162 1.72 13.18 2.84
C ILE A 162 1.89 13.63 4.30
N GLY A 163 3.07 14.15 4.63
CA GLY A 163 3.50 14.37 6.01
C GLY A 163 2.51 15.13 6.88
N MET A 164 1.80 16.11 6.33
CA MET A 164 0.79 16.88 7.03
C MET A 164 -0.44 16.06 7.47
N PHE A 165 -0.75 14.99 6.75
CA PHE A 165 -1.98 14.20 6.96
C PHE A 165 -1.80 12.94 7.78
N SER A 166 -0.76 12.87 8.62
CA SER A 166 -0.58 11.72 9.51
C SER A 166 -1.84 11.43 10.33
N LEU A 167 -2.35 10.20 10.23
CA LEU A 167 -3.54 9.74 10.97
C LEU A 167 -3.34 9.77 12.50
N ARG A 168 -2.08 9.76 12.96
CA ARG A 168 -1.75 9.87 14.39
C ARG A 168 -1.90 11.30 14.94
N GLU A 169 -2.04 12.30 14.08
CA GLU A 169 -2.04 13.73 14.44
C GLU A 169 -3.23 14.48 13.82
N ASP A 170 -4.43 13.95 13.95
CA ASP A 170 -5.66 14.52 13.39
C ASP A 170 -5.65 14.71 11.86
N GLY A 171 -4.79 13.99 11.15
CA GLY A 171 -4.65 14.09 9.70
C GLY A 171 -5.95 13.85 8.95
N TYR A 172 -6.81 12.95 9.44
CA TYR A 172 -8.11 12.71 8.82
C TYR A 172 -9.02 13.95 8.85
N ALA A 173 -9.15 14.58 9.99
CA ALA A 173 -9.98 15.79 10.12
C ALA A 173 -9.45 16.92 9.24
N ARG A 174 -8.13 17.08 9.16
CA ARG A 174 -7.49 18.06 8.26
C ARG A 174 -7.76 17.74 6.79
N ALA A 175 -7.54 16.50 6.36
CA ALA A 175 -7.80 16.10 4.97
C ALA A 175 -9.26 16.36 4.57
N VAL A 176 -10.22 15.94 5.37
CA VAL A 176 -11.65 16.19 5.14
C VAL A 176 -11.95 17.70 5.06
N HIS A 177 -11.34 18.51 5.93
CA HIS A 177 -11.52 19.97 5.91
C HIS A 177 -11.07 20.57 4.58
N TYR A 178 -9.84 20.29 4.14
CA TYR A 178 -9.31 20.85 2.91
C TYR A 178 -10.02 20.33 1.65
N MET A 179 -10.38 19.06 1.62
CA MET A 179 -11.15 18.51 0.49
C MET A 179 -12.54 19.14 0.37
N LYS A 180 -13.22 19.44 1.48
CA LYS A 180 -14.52 20.13 1.47
C LYS A 180 -14.44 21.59 1.08
N THR A 181 -13.36 22.24 1.44
CA THR A 181 -13.14 23.67 1.12
C THR A 181 -12.50 23.88 -0.25
N GLN A 182 -12.07 22.80 -0.92
CA GLN A 182 -11.32 22.82 -2.18
C GLN A 182 -10.06 23.71 -2.12
N SER A 183 -9.45 23.81 -0.94
CA SER A 183 -8.32 24.70 -0.66
C SER A 183 -7.06 23.90 -0.36
N LEU A 184 -6.54 23.20 -1.38
CA LEU A 184 -5.22 22.55 -1.26
C LEU A 184 -4.10 23.60 -1.12
N GLU A 185 -4.26 24.79 -1.69
CA GLU A 185 -3.35 25.92 -1.48
C GLU A 185 -3.26 26.30 0.00
N GLY A 186 -4.39 26.42 0.69
CA GLY A 186 -4.41 26.67 2.15
C GLY A 186 -3.76 25.52 2.94
N ALA A 187 -3.91 24.29 2.49
CA ALA A 187 -3.22 23.14 3.09
C ALA A 187 -1.70 23.22 2.91
N ALA A 188 -1.22 23.66 1.74
CA ALA A 188 0.21 23.84 1.47
C ALA A 188 0.84 24.90 2.40
N ASP A 189 0.16 26.01 2.64
CA ASP A 189 0.61 27.05 3.58
C ASP A 189 0.73 26.55 5.02
N ASP A 190 -0.14 25.64 5.41
CA ASP A 190 -0.13 25.06 6.76
C ASP A 190 0.82 23.88 6.91
N GLU A 191 1.16 23.20 5.84
CA GLU A 191 2.03 22.01 5.86
C GLU A 191 3.39 22.33 6.50
N MET A 192 4.06 23.38 6.06
CA MET A 192 5.37 23.76 6.59
C MET A 192 5.31 24.12 8.07
N LYS A 193 4.20 24.67 8.55
CA LYS A 193 3.99 24.94 9.98
C LYS A 193 3.91 23.65 10.78
N VAL A 194 3.14 22.66 10.27
CA VAL A 194 3.00 21.34 10.90
C VAL A 194 4.32 20.59 10.92
N LEU A 195 5.04 20.53 9.78
CA LEU A 195 6.30 19.82 9.68
C LEU A 195 7.39 20.48 10.54
N THR A 196 7.48 21.81 10.56
CA THR A 196 8.43 22.55 11.40
C THR A 196 8.14 22.36 12.89
N LYS A 197 6.88 22.36 13.28
CA LYS A 197 6.50 22.07 14.68
C LYS A 197 6.93 20.66 15.07
N ARG A 198 6.61 19.66 14.27
CA ARG A 198 7.00 18.27 14.51
C ARG A 198 8.52 18.08 14.58
N ALA A 199 9.25 18.72 13.69
CA ALA A 199 10.72 18.70 13.70
C ALA A 199 11.31 19.24 15.02
N LYS A 200 10.71 20.27 15.59
CA LYS A 200 11.11 20.82 16.90
C LYS A 200 10.78 19.90 18.06
N GLU A 201 9.62 19.24 18.03
CA GLU A 201 9.16 18.37 19.10
C GLU A 201 9.92 17.04 19.17
N THR A 202 10.41 16.56 18.05
CA THR A 202 11.17 15.30 18.01
C THR A 202 12.60 15.41 18.49
N ASP A 203 13.11 16.62 18.74
CA ASP A 203 14.49 16.92 19.19
C ASP A 203 15.58 16.08 18.52
N ARG A 204 15.36 15.72 17.28
CA ARG A 204 16.29 14.88 16.55
C ARG A 204 17.24 15.76 15.74
N HIS A 205 18.52 15.53 15.95
CA HIS A 205 19.70 16.29 15.54
C HIS A 205 19.80 16.68 14.05
N ILE A 206 18.78 16.35 13.29
CA ILE A 206 18.90 16.26 11.86
C ILE A 206 18.18 17.37 11.13
N VAL A 207 17.30 18.08 11.78
CA VAL A 207 16.56 19.16 11.13
C VAL A 207 16.96 20.46 11.78
N SER A 208 17.51 21.36 11.00
CA SER A 208 17.68 22.73 11.47
C SER A 208 16.30 23.33 11.72
N ARG A 209 16.24 24.32 12.60
CA ARG A 209 15.01 24.91 13.08
C ARG A 209 14.32 25.84 12.07
N ASP A 210 14.82 25.93 10.86
CA ASP A 210 14.28 26.72 9.76
C ASP A 210 13.68 25.82 8.65
N GLY A 211 12.73 26.34 7.88
CA GLY A 211 12.04 25.60 6.83
C GLY A 211 12.96 25.07 5.72
N HIS A 212 14.07 25.75 5.45
CA HIS A 212 15.03 25.34 4.42
C HIS A 212 15.68 23.98 4.72
N ALA A 213 15.79 23.60 5.98
CA ALA A 213 16.32 22.30 6.33
C ALA A 213 15.40 21.14 5.95
N ILE A 214 14.09 21.33 5.95
CA ILE A 214 13.14 20.30 5.54
C ILE A 214 13.33 20.01 4.06
N GLU A 215 13.35 21.02 3.20
CA GLU A 215 13.57 20.86 1.76
C GLU A 215 14.95 20.26 1.45
N SER A 216 16.00 20.71 2.13
CA SER A 216 17.35 20.16 1.95
C SER A 216 17.43 18.69 2.31
N ARG A 217 16.71 18.26 3.34
CA ARG A 217 16.63 16.85 3.72
C ARG A 217 15.80 16.03 2.76
N MET A 218 14.68 16.57 2.30
CA MET A 218 13.90 15.90 1.26
C MET A 218 14.76 15.74 -0.01
N ALA A 219 15.52 16.77 -0.40
CA ALA A 219 16.46 16.66 -1.51
C ALA A 219 17.45 15.51 -1.34
N LEU A 220 18.04 15.38 -0.15
CA LEU A 220 18.97 14.30 0.16
C LEU A 220 18.31 12.92 0.12
N HIS A 221 17.11 12.78 0.68
CA HIS A 221 16.41 11.50 0.76
C HIS A 221 15.68 11.10 -0.52
N LEU A 222 15.20 12.06 -1.29
CA LEU A 222 14.43 11.80 -2.49
C LEU A 222 15.31 11.72 -3.74
N MET A 223 16.38 12.52 -3.84
CA MET A 223 17.07 12.74 -5.10
C MET A 223 18.60 12.95 -4.97
N ASP A 224 19.22 12.33 -4.00
CA ASP A 224 20.68 12.40 -3.81
C ASP A 224 21.26 13.83 -3.78
N GLY A 225 20.50 14.78 -3.26
CA GLY A 225 20.93 16.14 -2.96
C GLY A 225 20.37 17.25 -3.85
N VAL A 226 19.83 16.95 -5.03
CA VAL A 226 19.21 17.95 -5.91
C VAL A 226 17.74 17.60 -6.14
N LEU A 227 16.84 18.35 -5.51
CA LEU A 227 15.40 18.08 -5.57
C LEU A 227 14.79 18.57 -6.89
N ASP A 228 14.22 17.64 -7.63
CA ASP A 228 13.44 17.90 -8.84
C ASP A 228 11.96 17.58 -8.58
N TRP A 229 11.22 18.58 -8.16
CA TRP A 229 9.77 18.44 -7.88
C TRP A 229 8.96 17.96 -9.09
N ASN A 230 9.39 18.22 -10.33
CA ASN A 230 8.66 17.72 -11.51
C ASN A 230 8.66 16.21 -11.55
N LYS A 231 9.81 15.59 -11.27
CA LYS A 231 9.92 14.13 -11.25
C LYS A 231 9.17 13.51 -10.08
N VAL A 232 9.29 14.10 -8.89
CA VAL A 232 8.63 13.58 -7.68
C VAL A 232 7.12 13.66 -7.81
N VAL A 233 6.59 14.82 -8.22
CA VAL A 233 5.14 15.02 -8.44
C VAL A 233 4.61 14.13 -9.55
N TYR A 234 5.33 14.03 -10.68
CA TYR A 234 4.94 13.13 -11.77
C TYR A 234 4.82 11.67 -11.29
N ALA A 235 5.82 11.18 -10.56
CA ALA A 235 5.80 9.81 -10.04
C ALA A 235 4.68 9.60 -9.01
N PHE A 236 4.40 10.61 -8.18
CA PHE A 236 3.35 10.56 -7.18
C PHE A 236 1.97 10.52 -7.83
N ASP A 237 1.70 11.40 -8.80
CA ASP A 237 0.45 11.41 -9.57
C ASP A 237 0.24 10.11 -10.35
N LYS A 238 1.32 9.59 -10.98
CA LYS A 238 1.28 8.31 -11.68
C LYS A 238 0.94 7.16 -10.73
N THR A 239 1.51 7.16 -9.53
CA THR A 239 1.21 6.13 -8.52
C THR A 239 -0.21 6.26 -7.98
N LEU A 240 -0.69 7.49 -7.80
CA LEU A 240 -2.07 7.76 -7.39
C LEU A 240 -3.06 7.18 -8.41
N ASP A 241 -2.86 7.47 -9.71
CA ASP A 241 -3.71 6.93 -10.79
C ASP A 241 -3.67 5.40 -10.83
N TRP A 242 -2.46 4.81 -10.73
CA TRP A 242 -2.27 3.36 -10.68
C TRP A 242 -3.02 2.73 -9.49
N THR A 243 -2.89 3.30 -8.30
CA THR A 243 -3.50 2.78 -7.07
C THR A 243 -5.03 2.90 -7.11
N LEU A 244 -5.54 4.05 -7.52
CA LEU A 244 -6.98 4.27 -7.65
C LEU A 244 -7.60 3.32 -8.68
N HIS A 245 -6.93 3.12 -9.82
CA HIS A 245 -7.40 2.15 -10.81
C HIS A 245 -7.42 0.73 -10.23
N TYR A 246 -6.35 0.34 -9.52
CA TYR A 246 -6.24 -0.98 -8.90
C TYR A 246 -7.32 -1.20 -7.86
N PHE A 247 -7.59 -0.23 -6.99
CA PHE A 247 -8.64 -0.30 -5.97
C PHE A 247 -10.04 -0.35 -6.57
N LYS A 248 -10.30 0.43 -7.62
CA LYS A 248 -11.60 0.51 -8.30
C LYS A 248 -11.91 -0.68 -9.20
N THR A 249 -10.90 -1.31 -9.79
CA THR A 249 -11.12 -2.32 -10.82
C THR A 249 -10.55 -3.69 -10.50
N SER A 250 -9.67 -3.78 -9.52
CA SER A 250 -8.84 -4.97 -9.24
C SER A 250 -7.97 -5.41 -10.41
N LYS A 251 -7.67 -4.48 -11.35
CA LYS A 251 -6.80 -4.72 -12.51
C LYS A 251 -5.54 -3.89 -12.38
N VAL A 252 -4.40 -4.52 -12.65
CA VAL A 252 -3.09 -3.87 -12.64
C VAL A 252 -2.87 -3.17 -13.97
N LEU A 253 -2.55 -1.87 -13.93
CA LEU A 253 -2.21 -1.08 -15.12
C LEU A 253 -0.79 -1.39 -15.62
N ASP A 254 0.14 -1.52 -14.69
CA ASP A 254 1.54 -1.84 -14.97
C ASP A 254 2.09 -2.70 -13.84
N TRP A 255 2.56 -3.90 -14.17
CA TRP A 255 3.07 -4.87 -13.19
C TRP A 255 4.44 -4.51 -12.65
N CYS A 256 5.22 -3.68 -13.36
CA CYS A 256 6.54 -3.25 -12.94
C CYS A 256 6.55 -1.89 -12.25
N TRP A 257 5.42 -1.17 -12.26
CA TRP A 257 5.35 0.14 -11.64
C TRP A 257 5.49 0.06 -10.12
N THR A 258 6.25 0.98 -9.58
CA THR A 258 6.32 1.26 -8.14
C THR A 258 6.72 2.72 -7.94
N TYR A 259 6.30 3.32 -6.85
CA TYR A 259 6.72 4.68 -6.49
C TYR A 259 8.22 4.70 -6.17
N PRO A 260 9.02 5.49 -6.87
CA PRO A 260 10.48 5.38 -6.79
C PRO A 260 11.12 6.17 -5.63
N TYR A 261 10.33 6.92 -4.87
CA TYR A 261 10.86 7.82 -3.86
C TYR A 261 10.44 7.41 -2.45
N ALA A 262 11.21 7.90 -1.48
CA ALA A 262 11.05 7.63 -0.06
C ALA A 262 9.79 8.25 0.54
N GLU A 263 9.54 9.48 0.17
CA GLU A 263 8.55 10.35 0.79
C GLU A 263 7.60 10.89 -0.27
N ALA A 264 6.43 11.30 0.17
CA ALA A 264 5.51 12.06 -0.67
C ALA A 264 6.09 13.46 -0.97
N PRO A 265 5.73 14.08 -2.11
CA PRO A 265 6.05 15.47 -2.34
C PRO A 265 5.38 16.37 -1.31
N LEU A 266 5.93 17.57 -1.11
CA LEU A 266 5.24 18.63 -0.35
C LEU A 266 3.97 19.05 -1.09
N LEU A 267 2.94 19.43 -0.34
CA LEU A 267 1.67 19.91 -0.94
C LEU A 267 1.87 21.14 -1.83
N ALA A 268 2.78 22.03 -1.46
CA ALA A 268 3.12 23.20 -2.31
C ALA A 268 3.55 22.75 -3.72
N ALA A 269 4.39 21.71 -3.82
CA ALA A 269 4.81 21.18 -5.11
C ALA A 269 3.67 20.50 -5.88
N LEU A 270 2.72 19.86 -5.18
CA LEU A 270 1.54 19.23 -5.80
C LEU A 270 0.56 20.28 -6.32
N VAL A 271 0.36 21.39 -5.60
CA VAL A 271 -0.58 22.46 -5.96
C VAL A 271 -0.07 23.30 -7.12
N GLU A 272 1.24 23.57 -7.16
CA GLU A 272 1.85 24.38 -8.23
C GLU A 272 1.78 23.71 -9.61
N LYS A 273 1.54 22.41 -9.66
CA LYS A 273 1.58 21.64 -10.90
C LYS A 273 0.22 21.08 -11.27
N PRO A 274 -0.21 21.28 -12.53
CA PRO A 274 -1.42 20.62 -12.99
C PRO A 274 -1.22 19.11 -12.98
N ARG A 275 -2.20 18.36 -12.47
CA ARG A 275 -2.20 16.89 -12.55
C ARG A 275 -2.09 16.44 -14.01
N ASN A 276 -1.30 15.42 -14.25
CA ASN A 276 -1.20 14.81 -15.56
C ASN A 276 -2.53 14.14 -15.94
N ALA A 277 -3.02 14.41 -17.15
CA ALA A 277 -4.30 13.90 -17.62
C ALA A 277 -4.26 12.41 -18.02
N SER A 278 -3.06 11.87 -18.32
CA SER A 278 -2.88 10.47 -18.70
C SER A 278 -1.44 10.02 -18.53
N PHE A 279 -1.28 8.73 -18.24
CA PHE A 279 0.01 8.08 -18.10
C PHE A 279 0.15 6.94 -19.11
N THR A 280 1.39 6.66 -19.53
CA THR A 280 1.70 5.47 -20.32
C THR A 280 2.08 4.33 -19.38
N TRP A 281 1.53 3.14 -19.67
CA TRP A 281 1.76 1.91 -18.94
C TRP A 281 2.42 0.89 -19.83
N GLU A 282 3.55 0.31 -19.40
CA GLU A 282 4.42 -0.48 -20.29
C GLU A 282 4.20 -1.98 -20.09
N HIS A 283 3.86 -2.42 -18.87
CA HIS A 283 3.76 -3.83 -18.52
C HIS A 283 2.35 -4.21 -18.06
N PRO A 284 1.36 -4.33 -18.97
CA PRO A 284 -0.01 -4.70 -18.62
C PRO A 284 -0.14 -6.17 -18.16
N THR A 285 0.89 -6.99 -18.42
CA THR A 285 1.02 -8.38 -17.95
C THR A 285 2.34 -8.54 -17.20
N PRO A 286 2.40 -9.46 -16.19
CA PRO A 286 3.62 -9.65 -15.42
C PRO A 286 4.75 -10.21 -16.30
N PRO A 287 5.92 -9.56 -16.33
CA PRO A 287 7.11 -10.08 -17.03
C PRO A 287 7.95 -11.02 -16.16
N PHE A 288 7.53 -11.28 -14.94
CA PHE A 288 8.20 -12.12 -13.93
C PHE A 288 7.28 -13.23 -13.44
N THR A 289 7.88 -14.24 -12.83
CA THR A 289 7.21 -15.44 -12.33
C THR A 289 7.02 -15.40 -10.81
N ILE A 290 6.26 -16.35 -10.30
CA ILE A 290 6.11 -16.54 -8.86
C ILE A 290 7.43 -16.96 -8.20
N GLU A 291 8.30 -17.65 -8.92
CA GLU A 291 9.64 -18.03 -8.45
C GLU A 291 10.54 -16.80 -8.35
N ASP A 292 10.49 -15.89 -9.32
CA ASP A 292 11.20 -14.61 -9.27
C ASP A 292 10.74 -13.79 -8.07
N GLN A 293 9.42 -13.69 -7.86
CA GLN A 293 8.85 -13.04 -6.68
C GLN A 293 9.38 -13.67 -5.39
N LEU A 294 9.32 -14.99 -5.25
CA LEU A 294 9.76 -15.70 -4.06
C LEU A 294 11.25 -15.48 -3.79
N ASN A 295 12.08 -15.55 -4.84
CA ASN A 295 13.52 -15.31 -4.73
C ASN A 295 13.85 -13.88 -4.29
N PHE A 296 13.04 -12.90 -4.70
CA PHE A 296 13.23 -11.50 -4.30
C PHE A 296 12.77 -11.21 -2.87
N ILE A 297 11.63 -11.76 -2.43
CA ILE A 297 11.07 -11.44 -1.11
C ILE A 297 11.76 -12.16 0.03
N LEU A 298 12.39 -13.33 -0.23
CA LEU A 298 13.03 -14.12 0.83
C LEU A 298 14.46 -13.61 1.12
N PRO A 299 14.81 -13.41 2.37
CA PRO A 299 16.17 -13.07 2.76
C PRO A 299 17.19 -14.10 2.26
N GLY A 300 18.30 -13.65 1.68
CA GLY A 300 19.40 -14.51 1.22
C GLY A 300 19.16 -15.28 -0.08
N ARG A 301 18.04 -15.08 -0.76
CA ARG A 301 17.78 -15.60 -2.10
C ARG A 301 17.88 -14.50 -3.15
N GLY A 302 18.57 -14.80 -4.21
CA GLY A 302 18.65 -14.31 -5.56
C GLY A 302 18.40 -12.82 -5.86
N VAL A 303 18.76 -12.47 -7.06
CA VAL A 303 18.52 -11.16 -7.67
C VAL A 303 17.22 -11.24 -8.45
N PHE A 304 16.39 -10.20 -8.35
CA PHE A 304 15.19 -10.06 -9.18
C PHE A 304 15.61 -9.84 -10.65
N PRO A 305 14.84 -10.26 -11.67
CA PRO A 305 15.19 -10.07 -13.07
C PRO A 305 15.56 -8.63 -13.39
N ASP A 306 16.60 -8.46 -14.21
CA ASP A 306 17.14 -7.14 -14.58
C ASP A 306 16.10 -6.25 -15.27
N GLU A 307 15.11 -6.82 -15.93
CA GLU A 307 14.00 -6.10 -16.57
C GLU A 307 13.15 -5.27 -15.61
N LEU A 308 13.22 -5.55 -14.31
CA LEU A 308 12.53 -4.79 -13.28
C LEU A 308 13.37 -3.65 -12.70
N TYR A 309 14.62 -3.57 -13.08
CA TYR A 309 15.50 -2.45 -12.76
C TYR A 309 15.59 -1.56 -14.01
N GLU A 310 15.01 -0.36 -13.94
CA GLU A 310 15.23 0.62 -15.00
C GLU A 310 16.72 0.93 -15.13
N GLU A 311 17.20 1.18 -16.36
CA GLU A 311 18.56 1.61 -16.64
C GLU A 311 18.97 2.78 -15.73
N GLY A 312 20.09 2.61 -15.01
CA GLY A 312 20.64 3.62 -14.10
C GLY A 312 20.11 3.59 -12.66
N ARG A 313 19.20 2.69 -12.33
CA ARG A 313 18.85 2.45 -10.92
C ARG A 313 19.90 1.56 -10.27
N ASP A 314 20.42 2.00 -9.13
CA ASP A 314 21.19 1.14 -8.25
C ASP A 314 20.38 -0.14 -7.95
N SER A 315 21.05 -1.27 -7.85
CA SER A 315 20.46 -2.58 -7.48
C SER A 315 19.63 -2.54 -6.20
N ARG A 316 19.71 -1.46 -5.45
CA ARG A 316 18.92 -1.17 -4.28
C ARG A 316 17.71 -0.34 -4.66
N HIS A 317 16.53 -0.95 -4.51
CA HIS A 317 15.29 -0.27 -4.82
C HIS A 317 15.18 1.05 -4.03
N PRO A 318 14.85 2.21 -4.66
CA PRO A 318 14.74 3.50 -3.96
C PRO A 318 13.79 3.46 -2.78
N TRP A 319 12.71 2.68 -2.88
CA TRP A 319 11.78 2.44 -1.79
C TRP A 319 12.43 1.81 -0.55
N MET A 320 13.46 0.98 -0.74
CA MET A 320 14.21 0.40 0.37
C MET A 320 15.18 1.40 1.00
N LYS A 321 15.79 2.29 0.21
CA LYS A 321 16.55 3.44 0.73
C LYS A 321 15.69 4.35 1.62
N ALA A 322 14.42 4.45 1.29
CA ALA A 322 13.47 5.31 1.96
C ALA A 322 13.28 4.99 3.42
N TYR A 323 13.35 3.74 3.73
CA TYR A 323 13.16 3.27 5.10
C TYR A 323 14.45 3.27 5.91
N THR A 324 15.49 3.96 5.42
CA THR A 324 16.69 4.42 6.14
C THR A 324 17.65 3.36 6.66
N TRP A 325 17.39 2.08 6.51
CA TRP A 325 18.34 1.06 6.97
C TRP A 325 19.65 1.03 6.17
N GLU A 326 19.66 1.60 4.94
CA GLU A 326 20.85 1.61 4.08
C GLU A 326 21.68 2.89 4.18
N THR A 327 21.07 4.00 4.57
CA THR A 327 21.76 5.31 4.56
C THR A 327 22.17 5.81 5.93
N ASP A 328 21.26 5.75 6.90
CA ASP A 328 21.57 6.09 8.30
C ASP A 328 20.47 5.53 9.22
N PRO A 329 20.77 4.52 10.05
CA PRO A 329 19.81 3.89 10.92
C PRO A 329 19.24 4.78 12.02
N TYR A 330 19.82 5.95 12.20
CA TYR A 330 19.42 6.90 13.25
C TYR A 330 18.62 8.08 12.72
N ILE A 331 18.42 8.18 11.41
CA ILE A 331 17.60 9.24 10.82
C ILE A 331 16.12 8.89 10.95
N SER A 332 15.42 9.67 11.74
CA SER A 332 13.97 9.73 11.72
C SER A 332 13.55 10.93 10.89
N LEU A 333 12.67 10.69 9.93
CA LEU A 333 12.14 11.74 9.09
C LEU A 333 11.01 12.46 9.85
N PRO A 334 11.13 13.75 10.16
CA PRO A 334 10.14 14.45 10.98
C PRO A 334 8.77 14.61 10.30
N TRP A 335 8.73 14.50 8.97
CA TRP A 335 7.48 14.51 8.19
C TRP A 335 6.79 13.14 8.12
N ASN A 336 7.46 12.06 8.53
CA ASN A 336 6.87 10.74 8.62
C ASN A 336 7.03 10.15 10.03
N PRO A 337 6.15 10.49 10.98
CA PRO A 337 6.25 10.02 12.35
C PRO A 337 6.01 8.51 12.52
N MET A 338 5.60 7.82 11.45
CA MET A 338 5.39 6.37 11.46
C MET A 338 6.69 5.58 11.29
N GLN A 339 7.74 6.22 10.80
CA GLN A 339 9.04 5.57 10.62
C GLN A 339 9.84 5.65 11.92
N GLU A 340 9.92 4.54 12.62
CA GLU A 340 10.92 4.39 13.67
C GLU A 340 12.26 4.03 13.06
N PRO A 341 13.39 4.54 13.62
CA PRO A 341 14.71 4.17 13.15
C PRO A 341 14.91 2.65 13.28
N THR A 342 15.08 1.98 12.17
CA THR A 342 15.34 0.54 12.15
C THR A 342 16.85 0.32 12.08
N ARG A 343 17.41 -0.52 12.94
CA ARG A 343 18.84 -0.84 12.91
C ARG A 343 19.20 -1.61 11.64
N VAL A 344 20.27 -1.19 10.98
CA VAL A 344 20.79 -1.70 9.70
C VAL A 344 21.36 -3.13 9.76
N SER A 345 21.30 -3.81 10.89
CA SER A 345 21.99 -5.10 11.07
C SER A 345 21.57 -6.23 10.13
N TYR A 346 20.68 -5.98 9.17
CA TYR A 346 20.08 -7.02 8.34
C TYR A 346 20.51 -7.03 6.87
N LEU A 347 21.31 -6.04 6.44
CA LEU A 347 21.67 -5.91 5.03
C LEU A 347 23.09 -6.36 4.70
N LEU A 348 23.83 -6.86 5.68
CA LEU A 348 25.19 -7.36 5.51
C LEU A 348 25.26 -8.88 5.46
N ILE A 349 24.19 -9.56 5.05
CA ILE A 349 24.21 -11.01 4.82
C ILE A 349 23.85 -11.29 3.37
#